data_b1f062e50eb6d56d840fecaeae3b55bb
#
_entry.id   b1f062e50eb6d56d840fecaeae3b55bb
#
_cell.length_a   1.000
_cell.length_b   1.000
_cell.length_c   1.000
_cell.angle_alpha   90.00
_cell.angle_beta   90.00
_cell.angle_gamma   90.00
#
_symmetry.space_group_name_H-M   'P 1'
#
loop_
_entity.id
_entity.type
_entity.pdbx_description
1 polymer ?
#
loop_
_entity_poly.entity_id
_entity_poly.type
_entity_poly.pdbx_seq_one_letter_code
_entity_poly.pdbx_strand_id
1 'polypeptide(L)'
;MTDNQIRELFDTVPFFVDNPIEVLRSSRFIRSMSHCDSASVNTGLIYGTANPVYQGMTWREFLSHGKKMKKNLDRFTVNPEYYLSHERSGTPPFFCFQDGKGYVAEDGNHRACIAKFFLYAQPSPLLHGVHLVEVQTDARMENLFSRLKRLLPP
;
A
#
# COMPACT_ATOMS: atom_id res chain seq x y z
N MET A 1 1.60 24.23 2.51
CA MET A 1 0.35 23.92 1.78
C MET A 1 -0.84 24.23 2.68
N THR A 2 -1.87 24.87 2.15
CA THR A 2 -3.13 25.11 2.88
C THR A 2 -4.04 23.88 2.76
N ASP A 3 -5.03 23.75 3.66
CA ASP A 3 -6.01 22.66 3.60
C ASP A 3 -6.75 22.60 2.24
N ASN A 4 -7.01 23.75 1.61
CA ASN A 4 -7.62 23.81 0.29
C ASN A 4 -6.72 23.28 -0.79
N GLN A 5 -5.43 23.58 -0.78
CA GLN A 5 -4.45 23.04 -1.74
C GLN A 5 -4.28 21.53 -1.58
N ILE A 6 -4.38 21.01 -0.36
CA ILE A 6 -4.37 19.57 -0.10
C ILE A 6 -5.62 18.93 -0.71
N ARG A 7 -6.79 19.52 -0.51
CA ARG A 7 -8.05 19.02 -1.09
C ARG A 7 -8.01 19.03 -2.61
N GLU A 8 -7.60 20.14 -3.23
CA GLU A 8 -7.46 20.25 -4.68
C GLU A 8 -6.51 19.18 -5.25
N LEU A 9 -5.35 18.95 -4.59
CA LEU A 9 -4.43 17.89 -4.99
C LEU A 9 -5.11 16.52 -4.97
N PHE A 10 -5.91 16.25 -3.95
CA PHE A 10 -6.56 14.96 -3.77
C PHE A 10 -7.80 14.77 -4.66
N ASP A 11 -8.46 15.84 -5.07
CA ASP A 11 -9.61 15.80 -5.97
C ASP A 11 -9.22 15.52 -7.42
N THR A 12 -7.95 15.77 -7.79
CA THR A 12 -7.44 15.51 -9.15
C THR A 12 -7.01 14.06 -9.39
N VAL A 13 -7.01 13.22 -8.37
CA VAL A 13 -6.51 11.84 -8.45
C VAL A 13 -7.56 10.90 -9.07
N PRO A 14 -7.14 9.97 -9.96
CA PRO A 14 -8.04 9.14 -10.73
C PRO A 14 -8.77 8.07 -9.92
N PHE A 15 -9.69 7.43 -10.58
CA PHE A 15 -10.66 6.46 -10.06
C PHE A 15 -10.08 5.28 -9.23
N PHE A 16 -8.81 4.92 -9.38
CA PHE A 16 -8.25 3.79 -8.62
C PHE A 16 -8.20 4.03 -7.10
N VAL A 17 -8.28 5.29 -6.66
CA VAL A 17 -8.36 5.61 -5.22
C VAL A 17 -9.75 5.36 -4.63
N ASP A 18 -10.73 5.15 -5.49
CA ASP A 18 -12.09 4.76 -5.13
C ASP A 18 -12.29 3.24 -5.11
N ASN A 19 -11.23 2.47 -5.47
CA ASN A 19 -11.23 1.03 -5.28
C ASN A 19 -11.14 0.67 -3.79
N PRO A 20 -11.82 -0.40 -3.35
CA PRO A 20 -11.70 -0.89 -2.00
C PRO A 20 -10.26 -1.32 -1.67
N ILE A 21 -9.82 -1.02 -0.47
CA ILE A 21 -8.55 -1.50 0.07
C ILE A 21 -8.64 -3.01 0.23
N GLU A 22 -7.76 -3.73 -0.48
CA GLU A 22 -7.65 -5.18 -0.37
C GLU A 22 -6.92 -5.56 0.92
N VAL A 23 -7.24 -6.73 1.48
CA VAL A 23 -6.46 -7.31 2.57
C VAL A 23 -5.54 -8.39 2.02
N LEU A 24 -4.25 -8.29 2.36
CA LEU A 24 -3.26 -9.29 1.98
C LEU A 24 -3.67 -10.66 2.52
N ARG A 25 -3.81 -11.62 1.63
CA ARG A 25 -4.01 -13.03 1.96
C ARG A 25 -2.69 -13.77 1.77
N SER A 26 -2.11 -14.23 2.87
CA SER A 26 -0.91 -15.04 2.80
C SER A 26 -1.19 -16.36 2.08
N SER A 27 -0.39 -16.66 1.06
CA SER A 27 -0.39 -17.98 0.41
C SER A 27 0.36 -19.00 1.26
N ARG A 28 -0.09 -20.26 1.22
CA ARG A 28 0.63 -21.39 1.81
C ARG A 28 1.72 -21.93 0.89
N PHE A 29 1.64 -21.62 -0.39
CA PHE A 29 2.53 -22.13 -1.43
C PHE A 29 3.37 -21.01 -2.01
N ILE A 30 4.45 -20.69 -1.30
CA ILE A 30 5.43 -19.68 -1.74
C ILE A 30 6.46 -20.36 -2.63
N ARG A 31 6.60 -19.84 -3.85
CA ARG A 31 7.60 -20.29 -4.84
C ARG A 31 8.94 -19.61 -4.63
N SER A 32 8.91 -18.31 -4.38
CA SER A 32 10.12 -17.52 -4.11
C SER A 32 9.80 -16.32 -3.22
N MET A 33 10.82 -15.88 -2.49
CA MET A 33 10.77 -14.68 -1.65
C MET A 33 12.10 -13.94 -1.76
N SER A 34 12.04 -12.63 -1.92
CA SER A 34 13.19 -11.73 -1.85
C SER A 34 12.92 -10.57 -0.91
N HIS A 35 13.97 -9.96 -0.38
CA HIS A 35 13.90 -8.86 0.57
C HIS A 35 14.85 -7.73 0.16
N CYS A 36 14.41 -6.48 0.30
CA CYS A 36 15.19 -5.29 0.03
C CYS A 36 14.91 -4.22 1.10
N ASP A 37 15.94 -3.72 1.76
CA ASP A 37 15.84 -2.73 2.85
C ASP A 37 15.70 -1.29 2.37
N SER A 38 16.01 -1.02 1.10
CA SER A 38 15.93 0.32 0.52
C SER A 38 15.43 0.25 -0.92
N ALA A 39 14.18 -0.14 -1.06
CA ALA A 39 13.51 -0.27 -2.35
C ALA A 39 12.78 1.02 -2.75
N SER A 40 12.31 1.03 -3.99
CA SER A 40 11.37 2.00 -4.52
C SER A 40 10.11 1.27 -4.98
N VAL A 41 8.94 1.72 -4.55
CA VAL A 41 7.67 1.10 -4.93
C VAL A 41 6.80 2.08 -5.70
N ASN A 42 6.19 1.60 -6.78
CA ASN A 42 5.19 2.36 -7.52
C ASN A 42 3.89 2.37 -6.71
N THR A 43 3.47 3.56 -6.28
CA THR A 43 2.26 3.72 -5.45
C THR A 43 0.98 3.33 -6.17
N GLY A 44 0.96 3.35 -7.51
CA GLY A 44 -0.15 2.82 -8.32
C GLY A 44 -0.35 1.31 -8.17
N LEU A 45 0.70 0.57 -7.82
CA LEU A 45 0.66 -0.88 -7.60
C LEU A 45 0.35 -1.28 -6.15
N ILE A 46 0.07 -0.33 -5.26
CA ILE A 46 -0.35 -0.61 -3.89
C ILE A 46 -1.87 -0.80 -3.87
N TYR A 47 -2.32 -2.03 -3.66
CA TYR A 47 -3.73 -2.43 -3.67
C TYR A 47 -4.35 -2.49 -2.29
N GLY A 48 -3.52 -2.69 -1.25
CA GLY A 48 -4.10 -2.91 0.06
C GLY A 48 -3.10 -2.95 1.21
N THR A 49 -3.46 -3.67 2.24
CA THR A 49 -2.73 -3.77 3.50
C THR A 49 -2.87 -5.16 4.11
N ALA A 50 -1.93 -5.54 4.97
CA ALA A 50 -2.07 -6.71 5.83
C ALA A 50 -3.02 -6.46 7.02
N ASN A 51 -3.40 -5.20 7.29
CA ASN A 51 -4.27 -4.86 8.42
C ASN A 51 -5.75 -4.93 8.02
N PRO A 52 -6.54 -5.90 8.56
CA PRO A 52 -7.93 -6.11 8.18
C PRO A 52 -8.87 -4.97 8.59
N VAL A 53 -8.44 -4.07 9.49
CA VAL A 53 -9.25 -2.92 9.93
C VAL A 53 -9.63 -1.98 8.77
N TYR A 54 -8.83 -1.96 7.70
CA TYR A 54 -9.08 -1.11 6.53
C TYR A 54 -9.85 -1.82 5.41
N GLN A 55 -10.23 -3.07 5.59
CA GLN A 55 -10.92 -3.85 4.57
C GLN A 55 -12.25 -3.20 4.15
N GLY A 56 -12.45 -3.07 2.85
CA GLY A 56 -13.68 -2.51 2.28
C GLY A 56 -13.78 -1.00 2.28
N MET A 57 -12.87 -0.30 2.98
CA MET A 57 -12.73 1.15 2.89
C MET A 57 -12.01 1.50 1.58
N THR A 58 -12.42 2.54 0.88
CA THR A 58 -11.66 3.06 -0.25
C THR A 58 -10.45 3.86 0.23
N TRP A 59 -9.43 4.05 -0.63
CA TRP A 59 -8.30 4.91 -0.30
C TRP A 59 -8.73 6.36 -0.02
N ARG A 60 -9.74 6.85 -0.73
CA ARG A 60 -10.32 8.19 -0.53
C ARG A 60 -11.02 8.30 0.82
N GLU A 61 -11.81 7.32 1.20
CA GLU A 61 -12.44 7.27 2.53
C GLU A 61 -11.39 7.18 3.64
N PHE A 62 -10.33 6.39 3.43
CA PHE A 62 -9.23 6.28 4.39
C PHE A 62 -8.50 7.62 4.57
N LEU A 63 -8.24 8.34 3.47
CA LEU A 63 -7.63 9.67 3.52
C LEU A 63 -8.52 10.66 4.28
N SER A 64 -9.83 10.61 4.07
CA SER A 64 -10.78 11.56 4.66
C SER A 64 -11.14 11.27 6.11
N HIS A 65 -11.28 9.99 6.46
CA HIS A 65 -11.86 9.56 7.74
C HIS A 65 -11.01 8.56 8.53
N GLY A 66 -9.83 8.18 8.00
CA GLY A 66 -8.97 7.21 8.66
C GLY A 66 -8.53 7.67 10.05
N LYS A 67 -8.63 6.77 11.04
CA LYS A 67 -8.13 7.04 12.40
C LYS A 67 -6.68 7.52 12.33
N LYS A 68 -6.35 8.62 13.00
CA LYS A 68 -5.03 9.28 12.99
C LYS A 68 -4.61 9.90 11.63
N MET A 69 -5.46 9.88 10.58
CA MET A 69 -5.09 10.43 9.28
C MET A 69 -4.83 11.94 9.39
N LYS A 70 -5.65 12.69 10.13
CA LYS A 70 -5.44 14.13 10.35
C LYS A 70 -4.01 14.43 10.81
N LYS A 71 -3.52 13.73 11.85
CA LYS A 71 -2.15 13.92 12.35
C LYS A 71 -1.08 13.64 11.30
N ASN A 72 -1.30 12.69 10.41
CA ASN A 72 -0.36 12.36 9.33
C ASN A 72 -0.43 13.39 8.20
N LEU A 73 -1.60 13.94 7.91
CA LEU A 73 -1.76 15.06 6.98
C LEU A 73 -1.10 16.34 7.49
N ASP A 74 -1.23 16.65 8.79
CA ASP A 74 -0.53 17.78 9.41
C ASP A 74 0.99 17.64 9.23
N ARG A 75 1.54 16.44 9.45
CA ARG A 75 2.97 16.15 9.21
C ARG A 75 3.35 16.29 7.74
N PHE A 76 2.51 15.80 6.83
CA PHE A 76 2.70 15.96 5.39
C PHE A 76 2.74 17.43 4.99
N THR A 77 1.85 18.25 5.52
CA THR A 77 1.81 19.70 5.24
C THR A 77 3.12 20.40 5.66
N VAL A 78 3.71 19.96 6.77
CA VAL A 78 4.99 20.52 7.26
C VAL A 78 6.18 20.05 6.43
N ASN A 79 6.16 18.80 5.97
CA ASN A 79 7.29 18.21 5.24
C ASN A 79 6.83 17.28 4.09
N PRO A 80 6.31 17.83 2.98
CA PRO A 80 5.92 17.03 1.82
C PRO A 80 7.13 16.38 1.12
N GLU A 81 8.33 16.99 1.22
CA GLU A 81 9.58 16.47 0.65
C GLU A 81 9.95 15.09 1.18
N TYR A 82 9.45 14.71 2.36
CA TYR A 82 9.60 13.36 2.90
C TYR A 82 9.18 12.29 1.89
N TYR A 83 8.16 12.54 1.09
CA TYR A 83 7.64 11.58 0.10
C TYR A 83 8.46 11.53 -1.19
N LEU A 84 9.23 12.57 -1.48
CA LEU A 84 10.09 12.68 -2.66
C LEU A 84 11.52 12.20 -2.39
N SER A 85 11.92 12.16 -1.12
CA SER A 85 13.29 11.81 -0.72
C SER A 85 13.60 10.33 -0.95
N HIS A 86 14.83 10.05 -1.38
CA HIS A 86 15.39 8.72 -1.46
C HIS A 86 15.83 8.20 -0.08
N GLU A 87 16.20 9.11 0.83
CA GLU A 87 16.57 8.78 2.20
C GLU A 87 15.44 9.14 3.16
N ARG A 88 15.18 8.27 4.12
CA ARG A 88 14.12 8.47 5.10
C ARG A 88 14.67 8.50 6.51
N SER A 89 14.19 9.49 7.26
CA SER A 89 14.35 9.50 8.71
C SER A 89 13.27 8.64 9.38
N GLY A 90 13.65 7.87 10.39
CA GLY A 90 12.73 7.02 11.15
C GLY A 90 12.44 5.69 10.48
N THR A 91 11.43 4.97 10.96
CA THR A 91 11.06 3.65 10.47
C THR A 91 10.48 3.74 9.04
N PRO A 92 11.11 3.09 8.05
CA PRO A 92 10.58 3.06 6.69
C PRO A 92 9.21 2.37 6.63
N PRO A 93 8.33 2.73 5.67
CA PRO A 93 7.16 1.93 5.37
C PRO A 93 7.59 0.54 4.89
N PHE A 94 6.84 -0.48 5.29
CA PHE A 94 7.11 -1.85 4.92
C PHE A 94 6.02 -2.37 3.97
N PHE A 95 6.45 -2.87 2.80
CA PHE A 95 5.58 -3.41 1.78
C PHE A 95 5.85 -4.89 1.51
N CYS A 96 4.79 -5.62 1.21
CA CYS A 96 4.83 -6.94 0.63
C CYS A 96 4.22 -6.90 -0.77
N PHE A 97 4.98 -7.26 -1.78
CA PHE A 97 4.46 -7.47 -3.13
C PHE A 97 4.24 -8.96 -3.35
N GLN A 98 2.98 -9.33 -3.49
CA GLN A 98 2.60 -10.71 -3.77
C GLN A 98 2.05 -10.80 -5.19
N ASP A 99 2.75 -11.53 -6.05
CA ASP A 99 2.39 -11.71 -7.47
C ASP A 99 2.13 -10.38 -8.20
N GLY A 100 2.97 -9.37 -7.94
CA GLY A 100 2.90 -8.05 -8.56
C GLY A 100 1.94 -7.05 -7.91
N LYS A 101 1.16 -7.45 -6.91
CA LYS A 101 0.30 -6.56 -6.12
C LYS A 101 0.98 -6.15 -4.81
N GLY A 102 1.02 -4.86 -4.55
CA GLY A 102 1.61 -4.29 -3.34
C GLY A 102 0.62 -4.16 -2.19
N TYR A 103 1.07 -4.51 -1.00
CA TYR A 103 0.33 -4.38 0.25
C TYR A 103 1.23 -3.76 1.32
N VAL A 104 0.68 -2.88 2.13
CA VAL A 104 1.38 -2.41 3.34
C VAL A 104 1.41 -3.55 4.35
N ALA A 105 2.60 -4.03 4.72
CA ALA A 105 2.74 -5.24 5.54
C ALA A 105 2.52 -4.98 7.04
N GLU A 106 3.16 -3.96 7.59
CA GLU A 106 3.11 -3.66 9.03
C GLU A 106 2.79 -2.18 9.27
N ASP A 107 3.84 -1.33 9.29
CA ASP A 107 3.71 0.11 9.50
C ASP A 107 3.72 0.85 8.16
N GLY A 108 3.03 1.98 8.11
CA GLY A 108 3.05 2.86 6.94
C GLY A 108 1.72 3.03 6.22
N ASN A 109 0.61 2.46 6.71
CA ASN A 109 -0.71 2.57 6.04
C ASN A 109 -1.09 4.02 5.72
N HIS A 110 -0.95 4.95 6.68
CA HIS A 110 -1.25 6.37 6.46
C HIS A 110 -0.29 7.00 5.45
N ARG A 111 1.00 6.67 5.55
CA ARG A 111 2.03 7.17 4.62
C ARG A 111 1.82 6.65 3.22
N ALA A 112 1.48 5.37 3.07
CA ALA A 112 1.14 4.78 1.77
C ALA A 112 -0.10 5.43 1.15
N CYS A 113 -1.13 5.68 1.96
CA CYS A 113 -2.33 6.38 1.51
C CYS A 113 -2.00 7.79 1.00
N ILE A 114 -1.30 8.60 1.80
CA ILE A 114 -0.88 9.96 1.40
C ILE A 114 0.00 9.89 0.14
N ALA A 115 0.94 8.95 0.08
CA ALA A 115 1.82 8.77 -1.08
C ALA A 115 1.05 8.47 -2.37
N LYS A 116 0.00 7.64 -2.32
CA LYS A 116 -0.83 7.34 -3.50
C LYS A 116 -1.43 8.60 -4.12
N PHE A 117 -1.89 9.53 -3.31
CA PHE A 117 -2.46 10.79 -3.79
C PHE A 117 -1.38 11.78 -4.20
N PHE A 118 -0.40 12.01 -3.35
CA PHE A 118 0.62 13.03 -3.57
C PHE A 118 1.54 12.68 -4.75
N LEU A 119 2.04 11.46 -4.80
CA LEU A 119 2.99 11.06 -5.84
C LEU A 119 2.33 10.83 -7.20
N TYR A 120 1.02 10.63 -7.24
CA TYR A 120 0.30 10.58 -8.51
C TYR A 120 0.44 11.88 -9.32
N ALA A 121 0.42 13.02 -8.65
CA ALA A 121 0.57 14.33 -9.27
C ALA A 121 2.05 14.71 -9.55
N GLN A 122 2.99 13.85 -9.18
CA GLN A 122 4.43 14.07 -9.42
C GLN A 122 4.87 13.42 -10.74
N PRO A 123 6.02 13.83 -11.32
CA PRO A 123 6.58 13.19 -12.50
C PRO A 123 6.89 11.70 -12.34
N SER A 124 7.10 11.26 -11.12
CA SER A 124 7.34 9.85 -10.77
C SER A 124 6.43 9.41 -9.63
N PRO A 125 5.66 8.31 -9.80
CA PRO A 125 4.80 7.77 -8.75
C PRO A 125 5.57 6.86 -7.78
N LEU A 126 6.90 6.99 -7.70
CA LEU A 126 7.75 6.11 -6.89
C LEU A 126 7.92 6.64 -5.47
N LEU A 127 7.59 5.82 -4.49
CA LEU A 127 7.94 6.00 -3.08
C LEU A 127 9.27 5.29 -2.81
N HIS A 128 10.32 6.06 -2.54
CA HIS A 128 11.68 5.54 -2.33
C HIS A 128 11.97 5.22 -0.86
N GLY A 129 13.06 4.50 -0.60
CA GLY A 129 13.58 4.23 0.74
C GLY A 129 12.60 3.45 1.61
N VAL A 130 11.96 2.42 1.06
CA VAL A 130 11.01 1.56 1.75
C VAL A 130 11.60 0.17 1.96
N HIS A 131 11.12 -0.54 2.98
CA HIS A 131 11.37 -1.99 3.09
C HIS A 131 10.41 -2.74 2.19
N LEU A 132 10.92 -3.70 1.45
CA LEU A 132 10.16 -4.47 0.49
C LEU A 132 10.44 -5.97 0.64
N VAL A 133 9.38 -6.75 0.71
CA VAL A 133 9.42 -8.20 0.47
C VAL A 133 8.61 -8.49 -0.78
N GLU A 134 9.22 -9.19 -1.72
CA GLU A 134 8.53 -9.72 -2.89
C GLU A 134 8.29 -11.21 -2.73
N VAL A 135 7.06 -11.63 -2.94
CA VAL A 135 6.61 -13.01 -2.81
C VAL A 135 5.99 -13.46 -4.12
N GLN A 136 6.45 -14.57 -4.66
CA GLN A 136 5.77 -15.26 -5.74
C GLN A 136 5.13 -16.53 -5.22
N THR A 137 3.85 -16.72 -5.53
CA THR A 137 3.09 -17.88 -5.09
C THR A 137 3.02 -18.93 -6.19
N ASP A 138 2.74 -20.18 -5.81
CA ASP A 138 2.47 -21.25 -6.76
C ASP A 138 0.94 -21.42 -6.96
N ALA A 139 0.41 -20.72 -7.96
CA ALA A 139 -1.01 -20.75 -8.28
C ALA A 139 -1.53 -22.15 -8.62
N ARG A 140 -0.68 -23.05 -9.16
CA ARG A 140 -1.08 -24.43 -9.46
C ARG A 140 -1.31 -25.22 -8.19
N MET A 141 -0.41 -25.07 -7.22
CA MET A 141 -0.54 -25.73 -5.91
C MET A 141 -1.72 -25.18 -5.11
N GLU A 142 -1.97 -23.86 -5.15
CA GLU A 142 -3.15 -23.25 -4.52
C GLU A 142 -4.45 -23.79 -5.10
N ASN A 143 -4.54 -23.89 -6.44
CA ASN A 143 -5.71 -24.44 -7.12
C ASN A 143 -5.92 -25.92 -6.80
N LEU A 144 -4.85 -26.71 -6.83
CA LEU A 144 -4.91 -28.15 -6.49
C LEU A 144 -5.40 -28.34 -5.06
N PHE A 145 -4.83 -27.62 -4.11
CA PHE A 145 -5.22 -27.70 -2.70
C PHE A 145 -6.67 -27.28 -2.49
N SER A 146 -7.13 -26.23 -3.14
CA SER A 146 -8.50 -25.75 -3.08
C SER A 146 -9.49 -26.79 -3.62
N ARG A 147 -9.12 -27.52 -4.69
CA ARG A 147 -9.91 -28.62 -5.24
C ARG A 147 -9.97 -29.80 -4.27
N LEU A 148 -8.84 -30.23 -3.73
CA LEU A 148 -8.77 -31.33 -2.76
C LEU A 148 -9.59 -31.02 -1.49
N LYS A 149 -9.52 -29.79 -0.99
CA LYS A 149 -10.30 -29.37 0.19
C LYS A 149 -11.82 -29.47 -0.03
N ARG A 150 -12.31 -29.30 -1.27
CA ARG A 150 -13.73 -29.45 -1.61
C ARG A 150 -14.17 -30.92 -1.68
N LEU A 151 -13.23 -31.85 -1.84
CA LEU A 151 -13.50 -33.29 -1.94
C LEU A 151 -13.41 -34.01 -0.59
N LEU A 152 -12.86 -33.34 0.43
CA LEU A 152 -12.81 -33.88 1.79
C LEU A 152 -14.17 -33.63 2.46
N PRO A 153 -14.76 -34.64 3.12
CA PRO A 153 -15.96 -34.44 3.93
C PRO A 153 -15.68 -33.47 5.09
N PRO A 154 -16.72 -32.79 5.58
CA PRO A 154 -16.62 -31.85 6.70
C PRO A 154 -16.14 -32.53 8.00
#